data_5ee497175500dfaa392813ba8d734e86
#
_entry.id   5ee497175500dfaa392813ba8d734e86
#
_cell.length_a   1.000
_cell.length_b   1.000
_cell.length_c   1.000
_cell.angle_alpha   90.00
_cell.angle_beta   90.00
_cell.angle_gamma   90.00
#
_symmetry.space_group_name_H-M   'P 1'
#
loop_
_entity.id
_entity.type
_entity.pdbx_description
1 polymer ?
#
loop_
_entity_poly.entity_id
_entity_poly.type
_entity_poly.pdbx_seq_one_letter_code
_entity_poly.pdbx_strand_id
1 'polypeptide(L)'
;MRNIFLELNHSPEEIKLKLEKSFHSLFEGNNENERVYFETNDGLAYIVDIGHNDIRSEGMSYGMLITALMQKKEFFDKLWNFSKRYLLNHEGEWKGYFSWQVSTHDFSMIDKGAAPDGEEYFAAALLLASKIFH
;
A
#
# COMPACT_ATOMS: atom_id res chain seq x y z
N MET A 1 3.15 23.56 -2.17
CA MET A 1 2.81 22.89 -0.89
C MET A 1 3.88 23.25 0.12
N ARG A 2 3.50 23.61 1.36
CA ARG A 2 4.43 23.92 2.46
C ARG A 2 5.16 22.66 2.88
N ASN A 3 6.49 22.70 3.03
CA ASN A 3 7.30 21.58 3.49
C ASN A 3 7.95 21.93 4.85
N ILE A 4 7.43 21.34 5.91
CA ILE A 4 7.86 21.61 7.29
C ILE A 4 9.33 21.22 7.51
N PHE A 5 9.84 20.19 6.85
CA PHE A 5 11.25 19.79 7.03
C PHE A 5 12.22 20.86 6.50
N LEU A 6 11.87 21.53 5.40
CA LEU A 6 12.64 22.68 4.89
C LEU A 6 12.62 23.85 5.89
N GLU A 7 11.48 24.08 6.55
CA GLU A 7 11.34 25.13 7.57
C GLU A 7 12.13 24.82 8.85
N LEU A 8 12.38 23.52 9.12
CA LEU A 8 13.25 23.04 10.20
C LEU A 8 14.72 22.94 9.79
N ASN A 9 15.10 23.58 8.66
CA ASN A 9 16.47 23.65 8.13
C ASN A 9 17.06 22.31 7.67
N HIS A 10 16.23 21.30 7.33
CA HIS A 10 16.70 20.13 6.61
C HIS A 10 16.90 20.47 5.13
N SER A 11 17.98 20.01 4.52
CA SER A 11 18.19 20.20 3.09
C SER A 11 17.26 19.31 2.26
N PRO A 12 16.94 19.68 1.00
CA PRO A 12 16.19 18.82 0.09
C PRO A 12 16.83 17.43 -0.08
N GLU A 13 18.16 17.38 -0.09
CA GLU A 13 18.95 16.15 -0.24
C GLU A 13 18.79 15.22 0.99
N GLU A 14 18.84 15.78 2.20
CA GLU A 14 18.59 15.02 3.45
C GLU A 14 17.18 14.44 3.48
N ILE A 15 16.17 15.25 3.10
CA ILE A 15 14.77 14.81 3.04
C ILE A 15 14.63 13.66 2.03
N LYS A 16 15.18 13.82 0.83
CA LYS A 16 15.15 12.80 -0.22
C LYS A 16 15.80 11.49 0.24
N LEU A 17 17.01 11.58 0.80
CA LEU A 17 17.75 10.42 1.30
C LEU A 17 16.98 9.68 2.40
N LYS A 18 16.35 10.42 3.31
CA LYS A 18 15.52 9.83 4.36
C LYS A 18 14.31 9.07 3.80
N LEU A 19 13.62 9.65 2.81
CA LEU A 19 12.48 9.01 2.15
C LEU A 19 12.91 7.74 1.41
N GLU A 20 13.98 7.80 0.62
CA GLU A 20 14.52 6.65 -0.11
C GLU A 20 14.95 5.53 0.84
N LYS A 21 15.65 5.86 1.92
CA LYS A 21 16.06 4.90 2.95
C LYS A 21 14.85 4.25 3.64
N SER A 22 13.83 5.03 3.96
CA SER A 22 12.62 4.51 4.60
C SER A 22 11.83 3.61 3.63
N PHE A 23 11.71 4.01 2.37
CA PHE A 23 11.10 3.18 1.34
C PHE A 23 11.84 1.85 1.18
N HIS A 24 13.16 1.89 1.06
CA HIS A 24 13.98 0.67 0.95
C HIS A 24 13.76 -0.26 2.16
N SER A 25 13.77 0.27 3.38
CA SER A 25 13.56 -0.52 4.60
C SER A 25 12.21 -1.26 4.58
N LEU A 26 11.14 -0.54 4.20
CA LEU A 26 9.77 -1.06 4.24
C LEU A 26 9.43 -1.98 3.06
N PHE A 27 9.98 -1.72 1.87
CA PHE A 27 9.56 -2.40 0.63
C PHE A 27 10.59 -3.37 0.07
N GLU A 28 11.88 -3.12 0.26
CA GLU A 28 12.96 -3.87 -0.40
C GLU A 28 13.95 -4.51 0.60
N GLY A 29 13.92 -4.09 1.88
CA GLY A 29 14.86 -4.56 2.90
C GLY A 29 14.70 -6.03 3.26
N ASN A 30 15.76 -6.60 3.84
CA ASN A 30 15.79 -8.00 4.29
C ASN A 30 15.41 -8.17 5.78
N ASN A 31 15.16 -7.06 6.48
CA ASN A 31 14.76 -7.10 7.88
C ASN A 31 13.26 -7.40 8.01
N GLU A 32 12.92 -8.64 8.36
CA GLU A 32 11.53 -9.09 8.53
C GLU A 32 10.74 -8.34 9.62
N ASN A 33 11.43 -7.65 10.53
CA ASN A 33 10.79 -6.82 11.54
C ASN A 33 10.43 -5.40 11.05
N GLU A 34 10.96 -4.99 9.89
CA GLU A 34 10.72 -3.67 9.31
C GLU A 34 9.98 -3.75 7.98
N ARG A 35 10.25 -4.79 7.19
CA ARG A 35 9.66 -4.99 5.88
C ARG A 35 8.18 -5.33 6.00
N VAL A 36 7.36 -4.60 5.25
CA VAL A 36 5.90 -4.80 5.20
C VAL A 36 5.40 -5.26 3.82
N TYR A 37 6.21 -5.07 2.76
CA TYR A 37 5.89 -5.42 1.38
C TYR A 37 6.42 -6.82 1.03
N PHE A 38 5.55 -7.68 0.51
CA PHE A 38 5.89 -9.04 0.09
C PHE A 38 5.29 -9.35 -1.28
N GLU A 39 6.06 -10.05 -2.10
CA GLU A 39 5.61 -10.48 -3.42
C GLU A 39 5.08 -11.92 -3.38
N THR A 40 4.08 -12.20 -4.21
CA THR A 40 3.55 -13.53 -4.46
C THR A 40 4.32 -14.21 -5.60
N ASN A 41 4.22 -15.54 -5.68
CA ASN A 41 4.89 -16.31 -6.74
C ASN A 41 4.38 -15.99 -8.15
N ASP A 42 3.18 -15.42 -8.28
CA ASP A 42 2.55 -15.03 -9.53
C ASP A 42 2.70 -13.53 -9.87
N GLY A 43 3.62 -12.86 -9.18
CA GLY A 43 4.02 -11.48 -9.52
C GLY A 43 3.08 -10.38 -9.02
N LEU A 44 2.21 -10.69 -8.05
CA LEU A 44 1.46 -9.70 -7.29
C LEU A 44 2.21 -9.33 -6.02
N ALA A 45 1.68 -8.34 -5.26
CA ALA A 45 2.27 -7.98 -3.97
C ALA A 45 1.24 -7.46 -2.98
N TYR A 46 1.57 -7.59 -1.71
CA TYR A 46 0.71 -7.17 -0.60
C TYR A 46 1.51 -6.53 0.53
N ILE A 47 0.81 -5.76 1.35
CA ILE A 47 1.32 -5.16 2.59
C ILE A 47 0.79 -5.96 3.77
N VAL A 48 1.68 -6.36 4.67
CA VAL A 48 1.35 -7.09 5.90
C VAL A 48 1.19 -6.12 7.07
N ASP A 49 0.15 -6.30 7.87
CA ASP A 49 0.13 -5.85 9.26
C ASP A 49 0.99 -6.80 10.10
N ILE A 50 2.18 -6.35 10.47
CA ILE A 50 3.16 -7.16 11.21
C ILE A 50 2.62 -7.55 12.60
N GLY A 51 1.82 -6.68 13.21
CA GLY A 51 1.26 -6.92 14.54
C GLY A 51 0.23 -8.05 14.59
N HIS A 52 -0.50 -8.27 13.50
CA HIS A 52 -1.57 -9.26 13.43
C HIS A 52 -1.32 -10.35 12.38
N ASN A 53 -0.28 -10.21 11.59
CA ASN A 53 0.06 -11.13 10.50
C ASN A 53 -1.10 -11.34 9.51
N ASP A 54 -1.77 -10.26 9.16
CA ASP A 54 -2.85 -10.23 8.18
C ASP A 54 -2.62 -9.14 7.12
N ILE A 55 -3.50 -9.07 6.12
CA ILE A 55 -3.49 -8.07 5.06
C ILE A 55 -4.73 -7.22 5.22
N ARG A 56 -4.56 -5.89 5.32
CA ARG A 56 -5.65 -4.94 5.53
C ARG A 56 -5.78 -3.96 4.38
N SER A 57 -7.01 -3.54 4.10
CA SER A 57 -7.28 -2.53 3.07
C SER A 57 -6.55 -1.21 3.33
N GLU A 58 -6.39 -0.82 4.60
CA GLU A 58 -5.62 0.34 5.02
C GLU A 58 -4.14 0.20 4.62
N GLY A 59 -3.50 -0.91 4.98
CA GLY A 59 -2.10 -1.17 4.62
C GLY A 59 -1.90 -1.19 3.11
N MET A 60 -2.80 -1.84 2.37
CA MET A 60 -2.76 -1.92 0.91
C MET A 60 -2.90 -0.54 0.27
N SER A 61 -3.89 0.25 0.68
CA SER A 61 -4.15 1.58 0.14
C SER A 61 -3.03 2.58 0.49
N TYR A 62 -2.48 2.52 1.71
CA TYR A 62 -1.31 3.33 2.11
C TYR A 62 -0.06 2.95 1.30
N GLY A 63 0.17 1.65 1.11
CA GLY A 63 1.26 1.17 0.26
C GLY A 63 1.15 1.68 -1.18
N MET A 64 -0.05 1.66 -1.75
CA MET A 64 -0.31 2.23 -3.07
C MET A 64 -0.06 3.75 -3.10
N LEU A 65 -0.51 4.49 -2.09
CA LEU A 65 -0.27 5.93 -2.01
C LEU A 65 1.22 6.26 -1.94
N ILE A 66 1.97 5.55 -1.08
CA ILE A 66 3.42 5.71 -0.94
C ILE A 66 4.12 5.41 -2.27
N THR A 67 3.79 4.30 -2.93
CA THR A 67 4.41 3.91 -4.19
C THR A 67 4.11 4.89 -5.33
N ALA A 68 2.90 5.46 -5.37
CA ALA A 68 2.55 6.54 -6.30
C ALA A 68 3.40 7.80 -6.05
N LEU A 69 3.48 8.27 -4.80
CA LEU A 69 4.27 9.45 -4.41
C LEU A 69 5.77 9.26 -4.68
N MET A 70 6.28 8.06 -4.46
CA MET A 70 7.68 7.70 -4.73
C MET A 70 7.94 7.36 -6.20
N GLN A 71 6.94 7.46 -7.08
CA GLN A 71 7.00 7.15 -8.52
C GLN A 71 7.46 5.70 -8.82
N LYS A 72 7.05 4.77 -7.97
CA LYS A 72 7.36 3.33 -8.06
C LYS A 72 6.21 2.58 -8.71
N LYS A 73 6.03 2.77 -10.03
CA LYS A 73 4.89 2.22 -10.78
C LYS A 73 4.75 0.69 -10.67
N GLU A 74 5.85 -0.04 -10.76
CA GLU A 74 5.81 -1.51 -10.69
C GLU A 74 5.25 -2.00 -9.35
N PHE A 75 5.69 -1.42 -8.23
CA PHE A 75 5.17 -1.72 -6.90
C PHE A 75 3.68 -1.37 -6.79
N PHE A 76 3.29 -0.21 -7.30
CA PHE A 76 1.90 0.22 -7.32
C PHE A 76 1.01 -0.76 -8.07
N ASP A 77 1.41 -1.16 -9.28
CA ASP A 77 0.62 -2.07 -10.12
C ASP A 77 0.46 -3.45 -9.47
N LYS A 78 1.50 -3.98 -8.82
CA LYS A 78 1.45 -5.25 -8.08
C LYS A 78 0.48 -5.19 -6.91
N LEU A 79 0.51 -4.12 -6.11
CA LEU A 79 -0.42 -3.90 -5.00
C LEU A 79 -1.87 -3.74 -5.48
N TRP A 80 -2.07 -2.94 -6.52
CA TRP A 80 -3.41 -2.73 -7.09
C TRP A 80 -4.02 -4.01 -7.67
N ASN A 81 -3.21 -4.79 -8.40
CA ASN A 81 -3.67 -6.06 -8.96
C ASN A 81 -3.99 -7.09 -7.86
N PHE A 82 -3.21 -7.12 -6.78
CA PHE A 82 -3.51 -7.93 -5.61
C PHE A 82 -4.85 -7.51 -4.97
N SER A 83 -5.04 -6.20 -4.73
CA SER A 83 -6.25 -5.66 -4.10
C SER A 83 -7.51 -6.03 -4.91
N LYS A 84 -7.47 -5.85 -6.24
CA LYS A 84 -8.58 -6.24 -7.12
C LYS A 84 -8.89 -7.73 -7.08
N ARG A 85 -7.88 -8.57 -6.93
CA ARG A 85 -8.03 -10.03 -6.99
C ARG A 85 -8.52 -10.62 -5.67
N TYR A 86 -7.99 -10.15 -4.55
CA TYR A 86 -8.19 -10.80 -3.25
C TYR A 86 -9.02 -10.00 -2.24
N LEU A 87 -9.07 -8.67 -2.38
CA LEU A 87 -9.84 -7.83 -1.46
C LEU A 87 -11.20 -7.42 -2.02
N LEU A 88 -11.33 -7.23 -3.35
CA LEU A 88 -12.55 -6.70 -3.95
C LEU A 88 -13.71 -7.72 -3.83
N ASN A 89 -14.81 -7.32 -3.22
CA ASN A 89 -16.04 -8.10 -3.17
C ASN A 89 -16.76 -8.02 -4.52
N HIS A 90 -16.95 -9.17 -5.16
CA HIS A 90 -17.66 -9.28 -6.45
C HIS A 90 -19.17 -9.54 -6.31
N GLU A 91 -19.63 -9.92 -5.13
CA GLU A 91 -21.02 -10.27 -4.82
C GLU A 91 -21.37 -9.95 -3.36
N GLY A 92 -22.66 -10.10 -3.02
CA GLY A 92 -23.16 -9.92 -1.66
C GLY A 92 -23.34 -8.46 -1.25
N GLU A 93 -23.51 -8.23 0.05
CA GLU A 93 -23.79 -6.92 0.65
C GLU A 93 -22.67 -5.89 0.36
N TRP A 94 -21.43 -6.34 0.34
CA TRP A 94 -20.25 -5.50 0.16
C TRP A 94 -19.75 -5.44 -1.28
N LYS A 95 -20.58 -5.83 -2.25
CA LYS A 95 -20.20 -5.81 -3.66
C LYS A 95 -19.67 -4.44 -4.10
N GLY A 96 -18.47 -4.44 -4.69
CA GLY A 96 -17.78 -3.24 -5.18
C GLY A 96 -16.89 -2.54 -4.15
N TYR A 97 -16.92 -2.97 -2.89
CA TYR A 97 -16.04 -2.52 -1.83
C TYR A 97 -14.93 -3.55 -1.55
N PHE A 98 -13.84 -3.10 -0.92
CA PHE A 98 -12.75 -3.98 -0.53
C PHE A 98 -12.99 -4.58 0.86
N SER A 99 -12.75 -5.89 1.01
CA SER A 99 -12.63 -6.54 2.32
C SER A 99 -11.55 -5.83 3.13
N TRP A 100 -11.86 -5.47 4.38
CA TRP A 100 -10.87 -4.79 5.21
C TRP A 100 -9.78 -5.75 5.71
N GLN A 101 -10.05 -7.07 5.76
CA GLN A 101 -9.12 -8.05 6.32
C GLN A 101 -9.04 -9.33 5.50
N VAL A 102 -7.82 -9.71 5.12
CA VAL A 102 -7.50 -10.88 4.31
C VAL A 102 -6.35 -11.67 4.96
N SER A 103 -6.40 -12.99 4.87
CA SER A 103 -5.36 -13.89 5.38
C SER A 103 -4.07 -13.81 4.58
N THR A 104 -2.91 -13.81 5.26
CA THR A 104 -1.59 -13.98 4.62
C THR A 104 -1.33 -15.40 4.14
N HIS A 105 -2.07 -16.40 4.66
CA HIS A 105 -1.81 -17.80 4.39
C HIS A 105 -2.36 -18.27 3.04
N ASP A 106 -3.60 -17.93 2.75
CA ASP A 106 -4.33 -18.40 1.56
C ASP A 106 -5.04 -17.28 0.79
N PHE A 107 -4.87 -16.04 1.22
CA PHE A 107 -5.49 -14.83 0.68
C PHE A 107 -7.03 -14.86 0.71
N SER A 108 -7.62 -15.68 1.58
CA SER A 108 -9.07 -15.67 1.80
C SER A 108 -9.49 -14.43 2.60
N MET A 109 -10.69 -13.92 2.32
CA MET A 109 -11.29 -12.82 3.08
C MET A 109 -11.68 -13.32 4.48
N ILE A 110 -11.09 -12.71 5.52
CA ILE A 110 -11.43 -12.98 6.93
C ILE A 110 -12.70 -12.19 7.29
N ASP A 111 -12.74 -10.91 6.93
CA ASP A 111 -13.91 -10.05 7.10
C ASP A 111 -14.16 -9.27 5.81
N LYS A 112 -15.33 -9.48 5.21
CA LYS A 112 -15.73 -8.88 3.93
C LYS A 112 -16.15 -7.41 4.02
N GLY A 113 -16.36 -6.88 5.24
CA GLY A 113 -16.76 -5.50 5.46
C GLY A 113 -15.76 -4.50 4.88
N ALA A 114 -16.24 -3.30 4.58
CA ALA A 114 -15.40 -2.21 4.12
C ALA A 114 -14.90 -1.36 5.28
N ALA A 115 -13.63 -0.95 5.25
CA ALA A 115 -13.09 0.08 6.12
C ALA A 115 -13.07 1.42 5.37
N PRO A 116 -13.80 2.46 5.83
CA PRO A 116 -13.95 3.72 5.09
C PRO A 116 -12.64 4.40 4.73
N ASP A 117 -11.66 4.41 5.63
CA ASP A 117 -10.35 4.99 5.40
C ASP A 117 -9.56 4.21 4.33
N GLY A 118 -9.63 2.88 4.33
CA GLY A 118 -9.04 2.06 3.27
C GLY A 118 -9.61 2.42 1.89
N GLU A 119 -10.93 2.54 1.77
CA GLU A 119 -11.62 2.94 0.53
C GLU A 119 -11.21 4.34 0.06
N GLU A 120 -11.18 5.32 0.97
CA GLU A 120 -10.78 6.69 0.66
C GLU A 120 -9.33 6.76 0.16
N TYR A 121 -8.41 6.02 0.79
CA TYR A 121 -7.02 5.99 0.38
C TYR A 121 -6.79 5.21 -0.92
N PHE A 122 -7.54 4.16 -1.23
CA PHE A 122 -7.54 3.55 -2.56
C PHE A 122 -7.92 4.57 -3.64
N ALA A 123 -9.01 5.31 -3.43
CA ALA A 123 -9.43 6.35 -4.36
C ALA A 123 -8.37 7.46 -4.53
N ALA A 124 -7.80 7.94 -3.42
CA ALA A 124 -6.75 8.95 -3.45
C ALA A 124 -5.49 8.45 -4.19
N ALA A 125 -5.06 7.22 -3.93
CA ALA A 125 -3.90 6.62 -4.59
C ALA A 125 -4.11 6.47 -6.10
N LEU A 126 -5.29 6.03 -6.55
CA LEU A 126 -5.63 5.90 -7.95
C LEU A 126 -5.69 7.25 -8.68
N LEU A 127 -6.31 8.28 -8.06
CA LEU A 127 -6.34 9.64 -8.59
C LEU A 127 -4.93 10.24 -8.73
N LEU A 128 -4.07 10.00 -7.75
CA LEU A 128 -2.69 10.46 -7.80
C LEU A 128 -1.89 9.71 -8.88
N ALA A 129 -1.99 8.40 -8.92
CA ALA A 129 -1.32 7.54 -9.91
C ALA A 129 -1.71 7.93 -11.34
N SER A 130 -2.99 8.25 -11.58
CA SER A 130 -3.48 8.70 -12.89
C SER A 130 -2.80 9.99 -13.39
N LYS A 131 -2.23 10.79 -12.50
CA LYS A 131 -1.49 12.03 -12.84
C LYS A 131 0.02 11.80 -12.93
N ILE A 132 0.55 10.85 -12.17
CA ILE A 132 2.00 10.64 -12.05
C ILE A 132 2.51 9.65 -13.10
N PHE A 133 1.75 8.62 -13.42
CA PHE A 133 2.20 7.50 -14.27
C PHE A 133 1.81 7.65 -15.75
N HIS A 134 1.53 8.86 -16.17
CA HIS A 134 1.30 9.15 -17.58
C HIS A 134 2.57 9.33 -18.37
#